data_2e6247851fb11e7eee531f89ec6c0bf7
#
_entry.id   2e6247851fb11e7eee531f89ec6c0bf7
#
_cell.length_a   1.000
_cell.length_b   1.000
_cell.length_c   1.000
_cell.angle_alpha   90.00
_cell.angle_beta   90.00
_cell.angle_gamma   90.00
#
_symmetry.space_group_name_H-M   'P 1'
#
loop_
_entity.id
_entity.type
_entity.pdbx_description
1 polymer ?
#
loop_
_entity_poly.entity_id
_entity_poly.type
_entity_poly.pdbx_seq_one_letter_code
_entity_poly.pdbx_strand_id
1 'polypeptide(L)'
;MQLICSEFDEFEEALYGVQGRYVLRTRQQRDWQLSVVDLNGVALMSGREGAGTVYTGIGLPGYFNIFLPLTGHESTVVDGHPFNRRRIGWMVPNAMFHINAKCPASWLTVAMSCELVLRWASVREDEFDFCVLHRNFVSNAQRNLGPLLWLARRLFHIEAQSPEVLHNEGAEEAARREVMDVVFRMLLPVDPLHAAPRHHRDHKEILKRALELLDTLEIQSVYTEDICQATCVSERTVRNVFNEYLGMSPHRYLMIRRLHGIRDAIRHAGPDDTITSICARFGVWDFGRFANLYRQYFGMLPAQSLKTAKVLSHP
;
A
#
# COMPACT_ATOMS: atom_id res chain seq x y z
N MET A 1 -14.55 -8.08 -9.62
CA MET A 1 -14.65 -6.72 -10.21
C MET A 1 -13.30 -6.31 -10.79
N GLN A 2 -13.29 -5.71 -11.98
CA GLN A 2 -12.07 -5.14 -12.57
C GLN A 2 -12.27 -3.63 -12.79
N LEU A 3 -11.34 -2.83 -12.29
CA LEU A 3 -11.32 -1.37 -12.42
C LEU A 3 -10.08 -0.95 -13.21
N ILE A 4 -10.26 -0.07 -14.18
CA ILE A 4 -9.18 0.64 -14.87
C ILE A 4 -9.29 2.07 -14.41
N CYS A 5 -8.31 2.52 -13.64
CA CYS A 5 -8.29 3.86 -13.08
C CYS A 5 -7.43 4.75 -13.97
N SER A 6 -7.96 5.89 -14.35
CA SER A 6 -7.22 6.87 -15.15
C SER A 6 -6.22 7.65 -14.31
N GLU A 7 -6.47 7.72 -13.01
CA GLU A 7 -5.69 8.47 -12.04
C GLU A 7 -5.42 7.67 -10.77
N PHE A 8 -4.36 8.07 -10.11
CA PHE A 8 -3.88 7.52 -8.85
C PHE A 8 -4.95 7.52 -7.74
N ASP A 9 -5.70 8.61 -7.60
CA ASP A 9 -6.66 8.76 -6.50
C ASP A 9 -7.81 7.75 -6.61
N GLU A 10 -8.30 7.48 -7.84
CA GLU A 10 -9.32 6.46 -8.09
C GLU A 10 -8.82 5.05 -7.69
N PHE A 11 -7.54 4.80 -7.94
CA PHE A 11 -6.91 3.54 -7.57
C PHE A 11 -6.77 3.42 -6.04
N GLU A 12 -6.35 4.49 -5.35
CA GLU A 12 -6.20 4.49 -3.89
C GLU A 12 -7.55 4.28 -3.19
N GLU A 13 -8.61 4.96 -3.65
CA GLU A 13 -9.97 4.85 -3.12
C GLU A 13 -10.59 3.44 -3.32
N ALA A 14 -10.17 2.74 -4.38
CA ALA A 14 -10.70 1.43 -4.73
C ALA A 14 -10.02 0.26 -3.99
N LEU A 15 -8.96 0.51 -3.21
CA LEU A 15 -8.25 -0.54 -2.50
C LEU A 15 -9.12 -1.18 -1.43
N TYR A 16 -9.19 -2.51 -1.47
CA TYR A 16 -9.96 -3.32 -0.55
C TYR A 16 -9.05 -4.02 0.47
N GLY A 17 -9.53 -4.15 1.68
CA GLY A 17 -8.86 -5.00 2.69
C GLY A 17 -7.63 -4.38 3.35
N VAL A 18 -7.32 -3.11 3.09
CA VAL A 18 -6.21 -2.37 3.74
C VAL A 18 -6.58 -0.91 3.90
N GLN A 19 -6.14 -0.31 5.00
CA GLN A 19 -6.23 1.12 5.23
C GLN A 19 -4.83 1.71 5.16
N GLY A 20 -4.64 2.72 4.33
CA GLY A 20 -3.32 3.30 4.19
C GLY A 20 -3.29 4.50 3.27
N ARG A 21 -2.09 4.98 3.06
CA ARG A 21 -1.82 6.14 2.23
C ARG A 21 -0.77 5.82 1.18
N TYR A 22 -1.09 6.14 -0.05
CA TYR A 22 -0.11 6.17 -1.12
C TYR A 22 0.60 7.53 -1.22
N VAL A 23 1.88 7.48 -1.53
CA VAL A 23 2.69 8.64 -1.89
C VAL A 23 3.41 8.33 -3.19
N LEU A 24 3.16 9.11 -4.22
CA LEU A 24 3.84 8.97 -5.51
C LEU A 24 5.32 9.33 -5.38
N ARG A 25 6.22 8.47 -5.85
CA ARG A 25 7.66 8.72 -5.91
C ARG A 25 8.11 9.30 -7.24
N THR A 26 7.40 8.94 -8.30
CA THR A 26 7.70 9.32 -9.66
C THR A 26 6.44 9.88 -10.33
N ARG A 27 6.62 10.45 -11.52
CA ARG A 27 5.48 10.87 -12.34
C ARG A 27 4.55 9.69 -12.58
N GLN A 28 3.25 9.88 -12.37
CA GLN A 28 2.25 8.87 -12.70
C GLN A 28 2.14 8.68 -14.22
N GLN A 29 1.93 7.43 -14.61
CA GLN A 29 1.48 7.03 -15.93
C GLN A 29 -0.02 6.69 -15.82
N ARG A 30 -0.75 6.78 -16.92
CA ARG A 30 -2.17 6.43 -16.97
C ARG A 30 -2.35 4.92 -17.16
N ASP A 31 -1.90 4.13 -16.21
CA ASP A 31 -1.96 2.66 -16.31
C ASP A 31 -2.13 2.05 -14.93
N TRP A 32 -3.18 2.49 -14.25
CA TRP A 32 -3.58 1.97 -12.95
C TRP A 32 -4.69 0.96 -13.15
N GLN A 33 -4.52 -0.24 -12.64
CA GLN A 33 -5.52 -1.30 -12.74
C GLN A 33 -5.67 -1.99 -11.41
N LEU A 34 -6.91 -2.32 -11.06
CA LEU A 34 -7.25 -3.07 -9.87
C LEU A 34 -8.24 -4.17 -10.25
N SER A 35 -7.98 -5.39 -9.82
CA SER A 35 -8.90 -6.51 -9.93
C SER A 35 -9.13 -7.08 -8.54
N VAL A 36 -10.39 -7.33 -8.21
CA VAL A 36 -10.81 -7.87 -6.90
C VAL A 36 -11.74 -9.05 -7.11
N VAL A 37 -11.50 -10.13 -6.36
CA VAL A 37 -12.39 -11.28 -6.18
C VAL A 37 -12.59 -11.45 -4.70
N ASP A 38 -13.83 -11.40 -4.24
CA ASP A 38 -14.23 -11.66 -2.86
C ASP A 38 -14.92 -13.03 -2.77
N LEU A 39 -14.44 -13.87 -1.86
CA LEU A 39 -14.94 -15.24 -1.61
C LEU A 39 -15.42 -15.34 -0.16
N ASN A 40 -16.13 -14.36 0.34
CA ASN A 40 -16.71 -14.33 1.67
C ASN A 40 -15.73 -14.71 2.79
N GLY A 41 -14.82 -13.79 3.08
CA GLY A 41 -13.77 -13.96 4.09
C GLY A 41 -12.38 -14.31 3.54
N VAL A 42 -12.26 -14.54 2.24
CA VAL A 42 -10.98 -14.58 1.51
C VAL A 42 -11.11 -13.69 0.29
N ALA A 43 -10.34 -12.63 0.21
CA ALA A 43 -10.33 -11.72 -0.94
C ALA A 43 -8.97 -11.71 -1.64
N LEU A 44 -8.99 -11.87 -2.95
CA LEU A 44 -7.81 -11.69 -3.80
C LEU A 44 -7.89 -10.32 -4.45
N MET A 45 -6.78 -9.58 -4.40
CA MET A 45 -6.68 -8.30 -5.06
C MET A 45 -5.36 -8.23 -5.84
N SER A 46 -5.44 -7.85 -7.10
CA SER A 46 -4.27 -7.62 -7.95
C SER A 46 -4.26 -6.18 -8.42
N GLY A 47 -3.18 -5.49 -8.15
CA GLY A 47 -2.96 -4.11 -8.56
C GLY A 47 -1.83 -3.99 -9.58
N ARG A 48 -2.00 -3.04 -10.52
CA ARG A 48 -0.94 -2.53 -11.39
C ARG A 48 -0.82 -1.04 -11.15
N GLU A 49 0.35 -0.61 -10.75
CA GLU A 49 0.65 0.76 -10.40
C GLU A 49 1.29 1.48 -11.57
N GLY A 50 0.77 2.64 -11.92
CA GLY A 50 1.27 3.49 -13.01
C GLY A 50 2.44 4.39 -12.60
N ALA A 51 3.04 4.20 -11.42
CA ALA A 51 4.16 4.98 -10.93
C ALA A 51 5.00 4.18 -9.93
N GLY A 52 6.18 4.71 -9.58
CA GLY A 52 6.85 4.33 -8.33
C GLY A 52 6.07 4.93 -7.14
N THR A 53 5.88 4.15 -6.08
CA THR A 53 5.02 4.49 -4.96
C THR A 53 5.68 4.19 -3.61
N VAL A 54 5.19 4.85 -2.58
CA VAL A 54 5.33 4.42 -1.19
C VAL A 54 3.92 4.23 -0.64
N TYR A 55 3.63 3.04 -0.17
CA TYR A 55 2.40 2.74 0.55
C TYR A 55 2.70 2.52 2.03
N THR A 56 2.01 3.26 2.87
CA THR A 56 2.01 3.05 4.32
C THR A 56 0.62 2.64 4.73
N GLY A 57 0.46 1.44 5.25
CA GLY A 57 -0.83 0.88 5.58
C GLY A 57 -0.89 0.22 6.95
N ILE A 58 -2.12 -0.06 7.37
CA ILE A 58 -2.44 -0.85 8.55
C ILE A 58 -3.29 -2.03 8.07
N GLY A 59 -2.94 -3.23 8.49
CA GLY A 59 -3.75 -4.41 8.22
C GLY A 59 -5.15 -4.27 8.79
N LEU A 60 -6.18 -4.60 8.01
CA LEU A 60 -7.56 -4.50 8.46
C LEU A 60 -7.80 -5.32 9.72
N PRO A 61 -8.57 -4.79 10.69
CA PRO A 61 -9.04 -5.57 11.82
C PRO A 61 -9.71 -6.85 11.36
N GLY A 62 -9.30 -7.99 11.91
CA GLY A 62 -9.91 -9.28 11.59
C GLY A 62 -9.39 -9.97 10.33
N TYR A 63 -8.37 -9.44 9.63
CA TYR A 63 -7.81 -10.06 8.43
C TYR A 63 -6.29 -10.17 8.48
N PHE A 64 -5.78 -11.33 8.09
CA PHE A 64 -4.39 -11.53 7.69
C PHE A 64 -4.24 -11.26 6.20
N ASN A 65 -3.11 -10.70 5.80
CA ASN A 65 -2.83 -10.44 4.39
C ASN A 65 -1.49 -11.02 3.98
N ILE A 66 -1.43 -11.58 2.77
CA ILE A 66 -0.17 -11.81 2.08
C ILE A 66 0.02 -10.80 0.97
N PHE A 67 1.26 -10.43 0.70
CA PHE A 67 1.66 -9.55 -0.38
C PHE A 67 2.73 -10.20 -1.23
N LEU A 68 2.52 -10.18 -2.55
CA LEU A 68 3.39 -10.76 -3.56
C LEU A 68 3.63 -9.74 -4.67
N PRO A 69 4.83 -9.19 -4.84
CA PRO A 69 5.13 -8.38 -6.02
C PRO A 69 5.26 -9.29 -7.24
N LEU A 70 4.50 -8.99 -8.29
CA LEU A 70 4.48 -9.73 -9.56
C LEU A 70 5.52 -9.18 -10.54
N THR A 71 5.57 -7.85 -10.68
CA THR A 71 6.57 -7.12 -11.46
C THR A 71 7.18 -6.00 -10.62
N GLY A 72 8.34 -5.47 -11.02
CA GLY A 72 9.01 -4.41 -10.25
C GLY A 72 9.59 -4.85 -8.91
N HIS A 73 9.58 -6.16 -8.61
CA HIS A 73 10.04 -6.74 -7.35
C HIS A 73 11.49 -6.38 -7.01
N GLU A 74 12.36 -6.22 -8.00
CA GLU A 74 13.77 -5.83 -7.80
C GLU A 74 13.91 -4.42 -7.21
N SER A 75 12.90 -3.59 -7.38
CA SER A 75 12.85 -2.23 -6.85
C SER A 75 11.93 -2.09 -5.64
N THR A 76 11.30 -3.17 -5.19
CA THR A 76 10.33 -3.17 -4.10
C THR A 76 10.99 -3.57 -2.77
N VAL A 77 10.66 -2.80 -1.73
CA VAL A 77 11.07 -3.05 -0.34
C VAL A 77 9.81 -3.09 0.50
N VAL A 78 9.69 -4.10 1.37
CA VAL A 78 8.58 -4.23 2.32
C VAL A 78 9.15 -4.28 3.73
N ASP A 79 8.71 -3.37 4.59
CA ASP A 79 9.19 -3.25 5.98
C ASP A 79 10.74 -3.28 6.08
N GLY A 80 11.44 -2.56 5.18
CA GLY A 80 12.90 -2.50 5.12
C GLY A 80 13.57 -3.71 4.43
N HIS A 81 12.81 -4.75 4.07
CA HIS A 81 13.34 -5.95 3.40
C HIS A 81 13.20 -5.85 1.88
N PRO A 82 14.31 -5.90 1.11
CA PRO A 82 14.24 -5.99 -0.35
C PRO A 82 13.46 -7.22 -0.80
N PHE A 83 12.63 -7.07 -1.81
CA PHE A 83 11.86 -8.18 -2.37
C PHE A 83 12.56 -8.84 -3.57
N ASN A 84 12.19 -10.10 -3.84
CA ASN A 84 12.51 -10.83 -5.04
C ASN A 84 11.33 -11.77 -5.39
N ARG A 85 11.44 -12.51 -6.48
CA ARG A 85 10.37 -13.40 -6.98
C ARG A 85 9.98 -14.56 -6.03
N ARG A 86 10.74 -14.78 -4.97
CA ARG A 86 10.49 -15.87 -4.00
C ARG A 86 10.04 -15.36 -2.64
N ARG A 87 9.97 -14.04 -2.45
CA ARG A 87 9.60 -13.47 -1.16
C ARG A 87 8.11 -13.19 -1.06
N ILE A 88 7.59 -13.42 0.13
CA ILE A 88 6.20 -13.19 0.53
C ILE A 88 6.23 -12.25 1.72
N GLY A 89 5.40 -11.21 1.69
CA GLY A 89 5.08 -10.41 2.87
C GLY A 89 3.86 -11.00 3.56
N TRP A 90 3.94 -11.19 4.86
CA TRP A 90 2.82 -11.55 5.72
C TRP A 90 2.51 -10.41 6.67
N MET A 91 1.26 -10.00 6.71
CA MET A 91 0.79 -8.87 7.49
C MET A 91 -0.35 -9.31 8.40
N VAL A 92 -0.19 -9.02 9.70
CA VAL A 92 -1.20 -9.34 10.70
C VAL A 92 -2.21 -8.20 10.86
N PRO A 93 -3.41 -8.48 11.41
CA PRO A 93 -4.41 -7.45 11.70
C PRO A 93 -3.85 -6.30 12.54
N ASN A 94 -4.30 -5.09 12.28
CA ASN A 94 -3.92 -3.87 13.02
C ASN A 94 -2.43 -3.53 13.04
N ALA A 95 -1.58 -4.27 12.35
CA ALA A 95 -0.15 -3.99 12.31
C ALA A 95 0.20 -3.07 11.12
N MET A 96 1.01 -2.07 11.41
CA MET A 96 1.54 -1.16 10.39
C MET A 96 2.54 -1.86 9.50
N PHE A 97 2.48 -1.57 8.19
CA PHE A 97 3.44 -2.04 7.20
C PHE A 97 3.75 -0.96 6.17
N HIS A 98 4.90 -1.10 5.51
CA HIS A 98 5.39 -0.14 4.52
C HIS A 98 5.84 -0.89 3.27
N ILE A 99 5.33 -0.46 2.12
CA ILE A 99 5.75 -0.96 0.81
C ILE A 99 6.32 0.21 0.02
N ASN A 100 7.50 0.06 -0.52
CA ASN A 100 8.20 1.06 -1.28
C ASN A 100 8.64 0.47 -2.61
N ALA A 101 8.05 0.91 -3.70
CA ALA A 101 8.41 0.54 -5.08
C ALA A 101 9.04 1.75 -5.79
N LYS A 102 10.26 1.59 -6.34
CA LYS A 102 10.96 2.69 -7.04
C LYS A 102 10.40 2.94 -8.44
N CYS A 103 9.81 1.95 -9.05
CA CYS A 103 9.28 1.95 -10.42
C CYS A 103 7.83 1.46 -10.40
N PRO A 104 7.09 1.66 -11.50
CA PRO A 104 5.80 1.00 -11.68
C PRO A 104 5.89 -0.48 -11.38
N ALA A 105 4.94 -1.00 -10.64
CA ALA A 105 4.93 -2.39 -10.17
C ALA A 105 3.54 -2.99 -10.31
N SER A 106 3.47 -4.31 -10.35
CA SER A 106 2.22 -5.04 -10.15
C SER A 106 2.37 -6.03 -9.00
N TRP A 107 1.27 -6.27 -8.32
CA TRP A 107 1.26 -7.08 -7.12
C TRP A 107 -0.04 -7.89 -7.00
N LEU A 108 0.01 -8.92 -6.17
CA LEU A 108 -1.13 -9.71 -5.72
C LEU A 108 -1.16 -9.69 -4.19
N THR A 109 -2.35 -9.47 -3.63
CA THR A 109 -2.62 -9.70 -2.21
C THR A 109 -3.71 -10.74 -2.04
N VAL A 110 -3.65 -11.48 -0.93
CA VAL A 110 -4.75 -12.33 -0.46
C VAL A 110 -5.03 -11.95 0.99
N ALA A 111 -6.22 -11.41 1.21
CA ALA A 111 -6.75 -11.14 2.54
C ALA A 111 -7.54 -12.37 3.01
N MET A 112 -7.34 -12.79 4.25
CA MET A 112 -7.98 -13.97 4.84
C MET A 112 -8.51 -13.62 6.21
N SER A 113 -9.79 -13.88 6.49
CA SER A 113 -10.35 -13.58 7.81
C SER A 113 -9.64 -14.39 8.90
N CYS A 114 -9.48 -13.77 10.07
CA CYS A 114 -8.86 -14.43 11.23
C CYS A 114 -9.58 -15.72 11.60
N GLU A 115 -10.91 -15.74 11.50
CA GLU A 115 -11.72 -16.92 11.79
C GLU A 115 -11.35 -18.09 10.88
N LEU A 116 -11.25 -17.87 9.58
CA LEU A 116 -10.86 -18.90 8.61
C LEU A 116 -9.43 -19.38 8.83
N VAL A 117 -8.50 -18.47 9.09
CA VAL A 117 -7.10 -18.82 9.37
C VAL A 117 -6.97 -19.65 10.64
N LEU A 118 -7.65 -19.26 11.72
CA LEU A 118 -7.63 -19.99 12.98
C LEU A 118 -8.31 -21.36 12.83
N ARG A 119 -9.44 -21.45 12.11
CA ARG A 119 -10.12 -22.71 11.82
C ARG A 119 -9.23 -23.63 10.96
N TRP A 120 -8.54 -23.07 9.97
CA TRP A 120 -7.61 -23.84 9.16
C TRP A 120 -6.42 -24.36 10.00
N ALA A 121 -5.87 -23.52 10.87
CA ALA A 121 -4.77 -23.86 11.77
C ALA A 121 -5.16 -24.93 12.80
N SER A 122 -6.37 -24.85 13.40
CA SER A 122 -6.82 -25.78 14.45
C SER A 122 -6.94 -27.24 13.99
N VAL A 123 -7.08 -27.47 12.69
CA VAL A 123 -7.14 -28.81 12.09
C VAL A 123 -5.73 -29.34 11.78
N ARG A 124 -4.70 -28.50 11.86
CA ARG A 124 -3.31 -28.79 11.45
C ARG A 124 -2.30 -28.31 12.50
N GLU A 125 -2.60 -28.52 13.77
CA GLU A 125 -1.80 -28.04 14.91
C GLU A 125 -0.32 -28.39 14.83
N ASP A 126 0.01 -29.58 14.33
CA ASP A 126 1.39 -30.07 14.21
C ASP A 126 2.19 -29.38 13.08
N GLU A 127 1.52 -28.74 12.13
CA GLU A 127 2.15 -28.11 10.97
C GLU A 127 2.18 -26.59 11.05
N PHE A 128 1.42 -25.98 11.98
CA PHE A 128 1.20 -24.55 12.04
C PHE A 128 2.05 -23.86 13.13
N ASP A 129 2.94 -22.96 12.71
CA ASP A 129 3.66 -22.10 13.65
C ASP A 129 2.77 -20.90 14.06
N PHE A 130 2.19 -20.96 15.26
CA PHE A 130 1.35 -19.90 15.81
C PHE A 130 2.07 -18.54 15.98
N CYS A 131 3.41 -18.50 15.92
CA CYS A 131 4.15 -17.23 15.93
C CYS A 131 3.79 -16.31 14.76
N VAL A 132 3.30 -16.86 13.64
CA VAL A 132 2.88 -16.07 12.46
C VAL A 132 1.65 -15.21 12.74
N LEU A 133 0.86 -15.52 13.76
CA LEU A 133 -0.35 -14.77 14.10
C LEU A 133 -0.07 -13.43 14.79
N HIS A 134 1.16 -13.19 15.23
CA HIS A 134 1.45 -12.07 16.14
C HIS A 134 2.30 -10.95 15.53
N ARG A 135 2.87 -11.13 14.34
CA ARG A 135 3.76 -10.11 13.75
C ARG A 135 3.81 -10.18 12.23
N ASN A 136 4.03 -9.02 11.61
CA ASN A 136 4.41 -8.97 10.21
C ASN A 136 5.79 -9.60 10.00
N PHE A 137 5.96 -10.28 8.88
CA PHE A 137 7.27 -10.77 8.47
C PHE A 137 7.38 -10.87 6.95
N VAL A 138 8.60 -10.93 6.46
CA VAL A 138 8.94 -11.32 5.10
C VAL A 138 9.59 -12.70 5.16
N SER A 139 9.14 -13.62 4.34
CA SER A 139 9.67 -14.98 4.25
C SER A 139 9.99 -15.33 2.81
N ASN A 140 10.89 -16.29 2.63
CA ASN A 140 11.01 -16.96 1.34
C ASN A 140 9.86 -17.96 1.20
N ALA A 141 9.22 -17.97 0.02
CA ALA A 141 8.27 -19.02 -0.29
C ALA A 141 8.97 -20.38 -0.25
N GLN A 142 8.47 -21.30 0.54
CA GLN A 142 9.02 -22.65 0.66
C GLN A 142 8.79 -23.47 -0.62
N ARG A 143 7.74 -23.13 -1.37
CA ARG A 143 7.37 -23.77 -2.61
C ARG A 143 7.18 -22.75 -3.75
N ASN A 144 7.04 -23.26 -4.96
CA ASN A 144 6.76 -22.42 -6.12
C ASN A 144 5.45 -21.63 -5.96
N LEU A 145 5.48 -20.33 -6.26
CA LEU A 145 4.32 -19.44 -6.29
C LEU A 145 3.34 -19.72 -7.44
N GLY A 146 3.77 -20.52 -8.43
CA GLY A 146 3.00 -20.82 -9.64
C GLY A 146 1.56 -21.26 -9.40
N PRO A 147 1.28 -22.21 -8.48
CA PRO A 147 -0.08 -22.62 -8.18
C PRO A 147 -1.00 -21.48 -7.73
N LEU A 148 -0.53 -20.60 -6.83
CA LEU A 148 -1.31 -19.45 -6.39
C LEU A 148 -1.54 -18.45 -7.53
N LEU A 149 -0.52 -18.16 -8.31
CA LEU A 149 -0.62 -17.23 -9.43
C LEU A 149 -1.56 -17.77 -10.52
N TRP A 150 -1.54 -19.07 -10.78
CA TRP A 150 -2.46 -19.71 -11.71
C TRP A 150 -3.89 -19.67 -11.21
N LEU A 151 -4.13 -20.03 -9.94
CA LEU A 151 -5.45 -19.98 -9.32
C LEU A 151 -6.00 -18.56 -9.31
N ALA A 152 -5.22 -17.58 -8.88
CA ALA A 152 -5.61 -16.18 -8.89
C ALA A 152 -6.04 -15.70 -10.29
N ARG A 153 -5.25 -16.00 -11.33
CA ARG A 153 -5.61 -15.66 -12.71
C ARG A 153 -6.94 -16.28 -13.14
N ARG A 154 -7.19 -17.54 -12.79
CA ARG A 154 -8.47 -18.19 -13.09
C ARG A 154 -9.64 -17.53 -12.37
N LEU A 155 -9.49 -17.21 -11.08
CA LEU A 155 -10.53 -16.55 -10.31
C LEU A 155 -10.81 -15.15 -10.85
N PHE A 156 -9.80 -14.34 -11.16
CA PHE A 156 -9.99 -13.05 -11.80
C PHE A 156 -10.65 -13.16 -13.18
N HIS A 157 -10.32 -14.18 -13.95
CA HIS A 157 -10.94 -14.42 -15.25
C HIS A 157 -12.43 -14.83 -15.09
N ILE A 158 -12.75 -15.73 -14.18
CA ILE A 158 -14.15 -16.13 -13.91
C ILE A 158 -14.94 -14.92 -13.42
N GLU A 159 -14.42 -14.15 -12.48
CA GLU A 159 -15.06 -12.94 -11.96
C GLU A 159 -15.36 -11.90 -13.07
N ALA A 160 -14.46 -11.80 -14.07
CA ALA A 160 -14.63 -10.87 -15.17
C ALA A 160 -15.61 -11.34 -16.25
N GLN A 161 -15.73 -12.65 -16.49
CA GLN A 161 -16.51 -13.22 -17.59
C GLN A 161 -17.84 -13.80 -17.16
N SER A 162 -17.90 -14.37 -15.96
CA SER A 162 -19.04 -15.13 -15.45
C SER A 162 -19.10 -15.04 -13.92
N PRO A 163 -19.30 -13.83 -13.34
CA PRO A 163 -19.26 -13.62 -11.89
C PRO A 163 -20.27 -14.48 -11.13
N GLU A 164 -21.40 -14.85 -11.75
CA GLU A 164 -22.43 -15.71 -11.19
C GLU A 164 -21.88 -17.09 -10.77
N VAL A 165 -20.79 -17.56 -11.38
CA VAL A 165 -20.16 -18.84 -11.01
C VAL A 165 -19.57 -18.74 -9.61
N LEU A 166 -18.90 -17.65 -9.27
CA LEU A 166 -18.32 -17.43 -7.95
C LEU A 166 -19.35 -17.00 -6.89
N HIS A 167 -20.53 -16.54 -7.33
CA HIS A 167 -21.64 -16.23 -6.42
C HIS A 167 -22.48 -17.47 -6.06
N ASN A 168 -22.18 -18.63 -6.64
CA ASN A 168 -22.75 -19.88 -6.19
C ASN A 168 -22.03 -20.35 -4.92
N GLU A 169 -22.77 -20.59 -3.84
CA GLU A 169 -22.24 -20.91 -2.51
C GLU A 169 -21.24 -22.10 -2.53
N GLY A 170 -21.56 -23.15 -3.29
CA GLY A 170 -20.68 -24.31 -3.41
C GLY A 170 -19.38 -24.02 -4.16
N ALA A 171 -19.44 -23.22 -5.23
CA ALA A 171 -18.25 -22.83 -6.00
C ALA A 171 -17.39 -21.82 -5.23
N GLU A 172 -18.01 -20.86 -4.55
CA GLU A 172 -17.34 -19.92 -3.68
C GLU A 172 -16.58 -20.62 -2.56
N GLU A 173 -17.24 -21.53 -1.83
CA GLU A 173 -16.63 -22.33 -0.77
C GLU A 173 -15.45 -23.17 -1.28
N ALA A 174 -15.61 -23.83 -2.43
CA ALA A 174 -14.53 -24.61 -3.04
C ALA A 174 -13.34 -23.73 -3.42
N ALA A 175 -13.59 -22.57 -4.04
CA ALA A 175 -12.56 -21.63 -4.40
C ALA A 175 -11.83 -21.09 -3.17
N ARG A 176 -12.58 -20.72 -2.13
CA ARG A 176 -12.03 -20.25 -0.85
C ARG A 176 -11.10 -21.26 -0.20
N ARG A 177 -11.53 -22.54 -0.11
CA ARG A 177 -10.70 -23.62 0.44
C ARG A 177 -9.43 -23.84 -0.37
N GLU A 178 -9.52 -23.84 -1.69
CA GLU A 178 -8.35 -24.03 -2.56
C GLU A 178 -7.35 -22.88 -2.40
N VAL A 179 -7.81 -21.62 -2.32
CA VAL A 179 -6.94 -20.47 -2.06
C VAL A 179 -6.22 -20.62 -0.72
N MET A 180 -6.95 -20.96 0.36
CA MET A 180 -6.36 -21.18 1.68
C MET A 180 -5.31 -22.29 1.67
N ASP A 181 -5.62 -23.43 1.08
CA ASP A 181 -4.69 -24.56 1.01
C ASP A 181 -3.44 -24.26 0.18
N VAL A 182 -3.58 -23.54 -0.92
CA VAL A 182 -2.43 -23.13 -1.75
C VAL A 182 -1.57 -22.13 -1.01
N VAL A 183 -2.17 -21.13 -0.34
CA VAL A 183 -1.44 -20.12 0.45
C VAL A 183 -0.63 -20.78 1.55
N PHE A 184 -1.23 -21.64 2.35
CA PHE A 184 -0.53 -22.24 3.50
C PHE A 184 0.47 -23.30 3.07
N ARG A 185 0.22 -24.08 2.03
CA ARG A 185 1.23 -24.98 1.44
C ARG A 185 2.47 -24.23 0.91
N MET A 186 2.29 -23.00 0.46
CA MET A 186 3.37 -22.15 -0.03
C MET A 186 4.14 -21.49 1.13
N LEU A 187 3.45 -21.15 2.21
CA LEU A 187 3.98 -20.41 3.35
C LEU A 187 4.67 -21.32 4.36
N LEU A 188 4.17 -22.54 4.57
CA LEU A 188 4.63 -23.44 5.63
C LEU A 188 5.68 -24.47 5.14
N PRO A 189 6.65 -24.87 6.00
CA PRO A 189 6.97 -24.24 7.28
C PRO A 189 7.48 -22.82 7.10
N VAL A 190 7.15 -21.94 8.04
CA VAL A 190 7.60 -20.55 7.97
C VAL A 190 9.09 -20.48 8.25
N ASP A 191 9.85 -19.94 7.30
CA ASP A 191 11.23 -19.55 7.50
C ASP A 191 11.34 -18.02 7.40
N PRO A 192 11.02 -17.30 8.49
CA PRO A 192 11.14 -15.85 8.49
C PRO A 192 12.59 -15.51 8.18
N LEU A 193 12.81 -14.68 7.18
CA LEU A 193 14.12 -14.06 6.98
C LEU A 193 14.51 -13.50 8.34
N HIS A 194 15.56 -14.04 8.91
CA HIS A 194 16.02 -13.92 10.31
C HIS A 194 15.53 -12.67 10.99
N ALA A 195 14.99 -12.81 12.20
CA ALA A 195 14.45 -11.70 12.99
C ALA A 195 15.33 -10.48 12.79
N ALA A 196 14.75 -9.42 12.22
CA ALA A 196 15.49 -8.22 11.90
C ALA A 196 16.40 -7.84 13.07
N PRO A 197 17.68 -7.49 12.85
CA PRO A 197 18.58 -7.09 13.92
C PRO A 197 17.86 -6.10 14.83
N ARG A 198 18.21 -6.03 16.13
CA ARG A 198 17.58 -5.10 17.09
C ARG A 198 17.43 -3.69 16.52
N HIS A 199 18.41 -3.24 15.77
CA HIS A 199 18.42 -1.99 15.02
C HIS A 199 17.17 -1.80 14.09
N HIS A 200 16.70 -2.82 13.40
CA HIS A 200 15.51 -2.73 12.54
C HIS A 200 14.21 -2.53 13.34
N ARG A 201 14.09 -3.09 14.54
CA ARG A 201 12.92 -2.85 15.40
C ARG A 201 12.88 -1.41 15.89
N ASP A 202 14.04 -0.88 16.27
CA ASP A 202 14.16 0.51 16.70
C ASP A 202 13.84 1.46 15.52
N HIS A 203 14.29 1.16 14.31
CA HIS A 203 14.00 1.92 13.11
C HIS A 203 12.50 1.90 12.75
N LYS A 204 11.83 0.75 12.87
CA LYS A 204 10.39 0.66 12.62
C LYS A 204 9.60 1.50 13.62
N GLU A 205 9.98 1.48 14.88
CA GLU A 205 9.35 2.30 15.93
C GLU A 205 9.58 3.79 15.71
N ILE A 206 10.80 4.19 15.31
CA ILE A 206 11.12 5.58 14.94
C ILE A 206 10.23 6.03 13.77
N LEU A 207 10.12 5.21 12.72
CA LEU A 207 9.27 5.54 11.59
C LEU A 207 7.80 5.66 11.98
N LYS A 208 7.31 4.73 12.80
CA LYS A 208 5.94 4.75 13.31
C LYS A 208 5.63 6.08 14.00
N ARG A 209 6.46 6.50 14.97
CA ARG A 209 6.29 7.77 15.68
C ARG A 209 6.36 8.98 14.73
N ALA A 210 7.26 8.94 13.76
CA ALA A 210 7.36 9.99 12.76
C ALA A 210 6.07 10.11 11.93
N LEU A 211 5.49 8.99 11.51
CA LEU A 211 4.25 8.99 10.72
C LEU A 211 3.02 9.35 11.55
N GLU A 212 2.94 8.89 12.80
CA GLU A 212 1.89 9.30 13.75
C GLU A 212 1.89 10.81 13.96
N LEU A 213 3.07 11.42 14.15
CA LEU A 213 3.20 12.89 14.21
C LEU A 213 2.63 13.55 12.95
N LEU A 214 2.96 13.01 11.77
CA LEU A 214 2.52 13.56 10.49
C LEU A 214 1.01 13.39 10.23
N ASP A 215 0.36 12.46 10.91
CA ASP A 215 -1.08 12.24 10.80
C ASP A 215 -1.86 13.07 11.83
N THR A 216 -1.21 13.51 12.92
CA THR A 216 -1.84 14.35 13.95
C THR A 216 -1.68 15.84 13.71
N LEU A 217 -0.62 16.26 13.04
CA LEU A 217 -0.33 17.66 12.78
C LEU A 217 -0.68 18.08 11.34
N GLU A 218 -1.00 19.35 11.18
CA GLU A 218 -1.16 19.94 9.87
C GLU A 218 0.18 19.90 9.11
N ILE A 219 0.20 19.25 7.96
CA ILE A 219 1.43 18.95 7.19
C ILE A 219 2.23 20.20 6.80
N GLN A 220 1.58 21.37 6.68
CA GLN A 220 2.22 22.63 6.37
C GLN A 220 3.16 23.12 7.48
N SER A 221 2.91 22.76 8.74
CA SER A 221 3.67 23.19 9.91
C SER A 221 4.80 22.23 10.31
N VAL A 222 4.91 21.06 9.65
CA VAL A 222 5.89 20.04 10.05
C VAL A 222 7.17 20.14 9.24
N TYR A 223 8.29 20.15 9.95
CA TYR A 223 9.66 20.14 9.42
C TYR A 223 10.42 18.89 9.92
N THR A 224 11.62 18.68 9.39
CA THR A 224 12.45 17.52 9.78
C THR A 224 12.84 17.59 11.27
N GLU A 225 13.01 18.79 11.81
CA GLU A 225 13.33 19.03 13.21
C GLU A 225 12.22 18.54 14.15
N ASP A 226 10.97 18.73 13.77
CA ASP A 226 9.81 18.26 14.56
C ASP A 226 9.80 16.73 14.64
N ILE A 227 10.15 16.07 13.52
CA ILE A 227 10.30 14.60 13.48
C ILE A 227 11.44 14.16 14.41
N CYS A 228 12.58 14.86 14.41
CA CYS A 228 13.70 14.56 15.31
C CYS A 228 13.30 14.71 16.77
N GLN A 229 12.56 15.74 17.12
CA GLN A 229 12.05 15.98 18.47
C GLN A 229 11.07 14.88 18.90
N ALA A 230 10.08 14.56 18.06
CA ALA A 230 9.05 13.56 18.37
C ALA A 230 9.64 12.15 18.51
N THR A 231 10.69 11.84 17.76
CA THR A 231 11.32 10.52 17.76
C THR A 231 12.50 10.42 18.72
N CYS A 232 12.95 11.55 19.28
CA CYS A 232 14.14 11.65 20.17
C CYS A 232 15.42 11.08 19.55
N VAL A 233 15.61 11.24 18.22
CA VAL A 233 16.81 10.79 17.52
C VAL A 233 17.39 11.89 16.64
N SER A 234 18.66 11.72 16.22
CA SER A 234 19.34 12.69 15.36
C SER A 234 18.72 12.72 13.93
N GLU A 235 18.87 13.84 13.23
CA GLU A 235 18.47 13.98 11.83
C GLU A 235 19.10 12.90 10.93
N ARG A 236 20.34 12.52 11.20
CA ARG A 236 21.01 11.42 10.49
C ARG A 236 20.24 10.09 10.65
N THR A 237 19.78 9.80 11.86
CA THR A 237 19.00 8.59 12.14
C THR A 237 17.65 8.65 11.43
N VAL A 238 16.93 9.77 11.54
CA VAL A 238 15.66 9.99 10.82
C VAL A 238 15.86 9.80 9.32
N ARG A 239 16.91 10.40 8.75
CA ARG A 239 17.22 10.26 7.31
C ARG A 239 17.50 8.81 6.91
N ASN A 240 18.25 8.07 7.73
CA ASN A 240 18.52 6.64 7.47
C ASN A 240 17.23 5.82 7.49
N VAL A 241 16.38 6.01 8.50
CA VAL A 241 15.09 5.33 8.64
C VAL A 241 14.17 5.62 7.44
N PHE A 242 14.03 6.89 7.06
CA PHE A 242 13.20 7.26 5.91
C PHE A 242 13.74 6.68 4.59
N ASN A 243 15.05 6.68 4.38
CA ASN A 243 15.65 6.07 3.19
C ASN A 243 15.47 4.55 3.16
N GLU A 244 15.60 3.89 4.30
CA GLU A 244 15.47 2.44 4.42
C GLU A 244 14.04 1.97 4.11
N TYR A 245 13.03 2.60 4.73
CA TYR A 245 11.63 2.16 4.64
C TYR A 245 10.89 2.84 3.47
N LEU A 246 11.05 4.14 3.32
CA LEU A 246 10.30 4.93 2.33
C LEU A 246 11.12 5.25 1.07
N GLY A 247 12.41 4.93 1.08
CA GLY A 247 13.32 5.10 -0.05
C GLY A 247 13.57 6.54 -0.44
N MET A 248 13.32 7.51 0.46
CA MET A 248 13.53 8.93 0.23
C MET A 248 13.85 9.66 1.54
N SER A 249 14.44 10.87 1.43
CA SER A 249 14.71 11.68 2.61
C SER A 249 13.43 12.22 3.26
N PRO A 250 13.46 12.57 4.58
CA PRO A 250 12.32 13.16 5.29
C PRO A 250 11.79 14.42 4.58
N HIS A 251 12.67 15.34 4.22
CA HIS A 251 12.30 16.56 3.49
C HIS A 251 11.54 16.26 2.19
N ARG A 252 12.02 15.29 1.39
CA ARG A 252 11.33 14.89 0.15
C ARG A 252 9.97 14.29 0.44
N TYR A 253 9.86 13.46 1.46
CA TYR A 253 8.59 12.85 1.86
C TYR A 253 7.57 13.92 2.29
N LEU A 254 7.98 14.87 3.14
CA LEU A 254 7.14 16.00 3.56
C LEU A 254 6.66 16.84 2.37
N MET A 255 7.58 17.15 1.46
CA MET A 255 7.26 17.91 0.25
C MET A 255 6.20 17.18 -0.60
N ILE A 256 6.34 15.87 -0.80
CA ILE A 256 5.39 15.10 -1.59
C ILE A 256 4.04 14.99 -0.85
N ARG A 257 4.03 14.80 0.47
CA ARG A 257 2.79 14.83 1.26
C ARG A 257 2.05 16.17 1.16
N ARG A 258 2.77 17.30 1.19
CA ARG A 258 2.17 18.63 0.94
C ARG A 258 1.57 18.72 -0.46
N LEU A 259 2.27 18.17 -1.45
CA LEU A 259 1.81 18.14 -2.84
C LEU A 259 0.48 17.37 -2.98
N HIS A 260 0.37 16.21 -2.33
CA HIS A 260 -0.88 15.42 -2.29
C HIS A 260 -1.98 16.16 -1.53
N GLY A 261 -1.68 16.77 -0.37
CA GLY A 261 -2.65 17.56 0.37
C GLY A 261 -3.22 18.75 -0.44
N ILE A 262 -2.34 19.43 -1.20
CA ILE A 262 -2.79 20.50 -2.10
C ILE A 262 -3.66 19.94 -3.24
N ARG A 263 -3.30 18.79 -3.82
CA ARG A 263 -4.11 18.14 -4.84
C ARG A 263 -5.50 17.79 -4.31
N ASP A 264 -5.57 17.23 -3.13
CA ASP A 264 -6.83 16.90 -2.48
C ASP A 264 -7.67 18.17 -2.21
N ALA A 265 -7.03 19.23 -1.68
CA ALA A 265 -7.69 20.52 -1.50
C ALA A 265 -8.19 21.15 -2.83
N ILE A 266 -7.48 20.93 -3.94
CA ILE A 266 -7.94 21.37 -5.28
C ILE A 266 -9.18 20.57 -5.72
N ARG A 267 -9.25 19.27 -5.46
CA ARG A 267 -10.41 18.43 -5.82
C ARG A 267 -11.67 18.84 -5.07
N HIS A 268 -11.53 19.30 -3.82
CA HIS A 268 -12.64 19.76 -2.97
C HIS A 268 -12.78 21.28 -2.90
N ALA A 269 -12.19 22.00 -3.87
CA ALA A 269 -12.17 23.46 -3.88
C ALA A 269 -13.57 24.06 -4.08
N GLY A 270 -13.90 25.04 -3.24
CA GLY A 270 -15.11 25.84 -3.36
C GLY A 270 -15.02 26.89 -4.48
N PRO A 271 -16.13 27.61 -4.75
CA PRO A 271 -16.20 28.64 -5.79
C PRO A 271 -15.13 29.72 -5.68
N ASP A 272 -14.83 30.14 -4.43
CA ASP A 272 -13.92 31.26 -4.12
C ASP A 272 -12.46 30.80 -3.98
N ASP A 273 -12.18 29.50 -3.97
CA ASP A 273 -10.84 28.99 -3.85
C ASP A 273 -9.99 29.30 -5.10
N THR A 274 -8.78 29.78 -4.85
CA THR A 274 -7.76 30.01 -5.89
C THR A 274 -6.55 29.11 -5.62
N ILE A 275 -5.75 28.84 -6.65
CA ILE A 275 -4.49 28.10 -6.46
C ILE A 275 -3.59 28.78 -5.43
N THR A 276 -3.53 30.11 -5.45
CA THR A 276 -2.74 30.89 -4.51
C THR A 276 -3.23 30.70 -3.08
N SER A 277 -4.55 30.77 -2.82
CA SER A 277 -5.13 30.60 -1.50
C SER A 277 -4.92 29.16 -0.98
N ILE A 278 -5.11 28.17 -1.84
CA ILE A 278 -4.85 26.76 -1.50
C ILE A 278 -3.39 26.54 -1.15
N CYS A 279 -2.46 26.94 -2.03
CA CYS A 279 -1.01 26.80 -1.80
C CYS A 279 -0.55 27.49 -0.50
N ALA A 280 -1.07 28.69 -0.22
CA ALA A 280 -0.74 29.44 0.99
C ALA A 280 -1.15 28.66 2.26
N ARG A 281 -2.31 28.00 2.27
CA ARG A 281 -2.74 27.13 3.38
C ARG A 281 -1.75 25.99 3.66
N PHE A 282 -0.98 25.55 2.66
CA PHE A 282 0.03 24.51 2.80
C PHE A 282 1.46 25.05 2.92
N GLY A 283 1.62 26.35 3.17
CA GLY A 283 2.93 26.99 3.34
C GLY A 283 3.79 27.04 2.08
N VAL A 284 3.16 26.98 0.90
CA VAL A 284 3.83 27.05 -0.40
C VAL A 284 3.72 28.47 -0.95
N TRP A 285 4.88 29.15 -1.08
CA TRP A 285 4.97 30.53 -1.52
C TRP A 285 5.66 30.72 -2.88
N ASP A 286 6.45 29.73 -3.31
CA ASP A 286 7.04 29.69 -4.66
C ASP A 286 6.11 28.94 -5.61
N PHE A 287 5.11 29.67 -6.13
CA PHE A 287 4.07 29.11 -6.98
C PHE A 287 4.59 28.57 -8.31
N GLY A 288 5.65 29.18 -8.85
CA GLY A 288 6.25 28.74 -10.12
C GLY A 288 6.93 27.38 -9.99
N ARG A 289 7.77 27.23 -8.97
CA ARG A 289 8.42 25.96 -8.66
C ARG A 289 7.40 24.89 -8.29
N PHE A 290 6.40 25.26 -7.51
CA PHE A 290 5.31 24.37 -7.15
C PHE A 290 4.53 23.87 -8.36
N ALA A 291 4.11 24.76 -9.27
CA ALA A 291 3.34 24.37 -10.46
C ALA A 291 4.11 23.39 -11.36
N ASN A 292 5.42 23.60 -11.50
CA ASN A 292 6.29 22.67 -12.25
C ASN A 292 6.37 21.30 -11.56
N LEU A 293 6.53 21.27 -10.23
CA LEU A 293 6.58 20.05 -9.44
C LEU A 293 5.25 19.32 -9.51
N TYR A 294 4.15 20.01 -9.31
CA TYR A 294 2.78 19.45 -9.41
C TYR A 294 2.55 18.80 -10.79
N ARG A 295 2.90 19.51 -11.88
CA ARG A 295 2.82 18.95 -13.24
C ARG A 295 3.71 17.73 -13.42
N GLN A 296 4.89 17.72 -12.81
CA GLN A 296 5.81 16.59 -12.88
C GLN A 296 5.22 15.32 -12.23
N TYR A 297 4.50 15.46 -11.13
CA TYR A 297 3.90 14.33 -10.42
C TYR A 297 2.53 13.93 -11.00
N PHE A 298 1.67 14.90 -11.28
CA PHE A 298 0.27 14.63 -11.66
C PHE A 298 -0.03 14.82 -13.14
N GLY A 299 0.94 15.20 -13.95
CA GLY A 299 0.81 15.30 -15.40
C GLY A 299 0.10 16.56 -15.91
N MET A 300 -0.51 17.38 -15.04
CA MET A 300 -1.22 18.60 -15.38
C MET A 300 -0.84 19.75 -14.43
N LEU A 301 -1.12 20.99 -14.83
CA LEU A 301 -0.90 22.16 -13.99
C LEU A 301 -1.99 22.25 -12.88
N PRO A 302 -1.68 22.83 -11.70
CA PRO A 302 -2.66 23.03 -10.63
C PRO A 302 -3.90 23.80 -11.10
N ALA A 303 -3.72 24.83 -11.94
CA ALA A 303 -4.82 25.62 -12.49
C ALA A 303 -5.75 24.80 -13.40
N GLN A 304 -5.22 23.82 -14.14
CA GLN A 304 -6.01 22.91 -14.94
C GLN A 304 -6.82 21.97 -14.06
N SER A 305 -6.19 21.38 -13.00
CA SER A 305 -6.88 20.56 -12.02
C SER A 305 -8.03 21.30 -11.34
N LEU A 306 -7.80 22.55 -10.91
CA LEU A 306 -8.83 23.38 -10.28
C LEU A 306 -10.00 23.68 -11.23
N LYS A 307 -9.70 23.97 -12.49
CA LYS A 307 -10.75 24.19 -13.51
C LYS A 307 -11.62 22.94 -13.70
N THR A 308 -10.98 21.78 -13.78
CA THR A 308 -11.69 20.49 -13.91
C THR A 308 -12.56 20.21 -12.69
N ALA A 309 -12.02 20.39 -11.48
CA ALA A 309 -12.77 20.19 -10.24
C ALA A 309 -14.02 21.08 -10.16
N LYS A 310 -13.88 22.39 -10.48
CA LYS A 310 -15.01 23.34 -10.47
C LYS A 310 -16.09 23.02 -11.53
N VAL A 311 -15.72 22.43 -12.65
CA VAL A 311 -16.71 21.98 -13.66
C VAL A 311 -17.50 20.77 -13.18
N LEU A 312 -16.84 19.84 -12.46
CA LEU A 312 -17.49 18.62 -11.93
C LEU A 312 -18.38 18.90 -10.71
N SER A 313 -18.11 19.97 -9.96
CA SER A 313 -18.90 20.37 -8.78
C SER A 313 -20.13 21.23 -9.10
N HIS A 314 -20.30 21.66 -10.35
CA HIS A 314 -21.45 22.43 -10.81
C HIS A 314 -22.06 21.71 -12.03
N PRO A 315 -23.00 20.75 -11.82
CA PRO A 315 -23.73 20.11 -12.91
C PRO A 315 -24.70 21.06 -13.62
#